data_2b116c2f6521a255a76082fbda684798
#
_entry.id   2b116c2f6521a255a76082fbda684798
#
_cell.length_a   1.000
_cell.length_b   1.000
_cell.length_c   1.000
_cell.angle_alpha   90.00
_cell.angle_beta   90.00
_cell.angle_gamma   90.00
#
_symmetry.space_group_name_H-M   'P 1'
#
loop_
_entity.id
_entity.type
_entity.pdbx_description
1 polymer ?
#
loop_
_entity_poly.entity_id
_entity_poly.type
_entity_poly.pdbx_seq_one_letter_code
_entity_poly.pdbx_strand_id
1 'polypeptide(L)'
;HPDRTEEWAEEERSRIGEERFRREHECEFIIYNETLIDSLKLAVLKPVDALYKMGQVRWYKRPSADKMYVVSLDPSAGTGSDNAAIQVLELPSMNQVAEWCHNKTPIEGQVKTMMEILTEIQNYGAKEIYWTVENNSIGEAALVVIRDTGEETFPGTFLHDPVKVQGRKGRKGFHTSSKTKIEGCIQIKRYIEQDKLGICSKALIGELKTFVARGNSFAGQPGESDDLVMAMIVACRMVSYIATFEDDVFTVVNSTIGLEKEDGDSGPYDEFDEPMPIGFL
;
A
#
# COMPACT_ATOMS: atom_id res chain seq x y z
N HIS A 1 11.13 15.49 39.40
CA HIS A 1 10.74 15.48 40.82
C HIS A 1 11.99 15.27 41.66
N PRO A 2 12.19 15.97 42.78
CA PRO A 2 13.43 15.90 43.56
C PRO A 2 13.75 14.48 44.10
N ASP A 3 12.79 13.57 44.13
CA ASP A 3 12.95 12.20 44.60
C ASP A 3 13.22 11.17 43.50
N ARG A 4 13.36 11.62 42.25
CA ARG A 4 13.68 10.75 41.12
C ARG A 4 15.13 10.96 40.68
N THR A 5 16.02 10.24 41.38
CA THR A 5 17.45 10.25 41.09
C THR A 5 17.77 9.39 39.85
N GLU A 6 18.99 9.50 39.34
CA GLU A 6 19.46 8.68 38.22
C GLU A 6 19.51 7.19 38.60
N GLU A 7 19.88 6.88 39.86
CA GLU A 7 19.84 5.53 40.40
C GLU A 7 18.41 4.95 40.44
N TRP A 8 17.42 5.75 40.87
CA TRP A 8 16.02 5.36 40.80
C TRP A 8 15.59 5.09 39.36
N ALA A 9 16.06 5.88 38.39
CA ALA A 9 15.71 5.71 37.00
C ALA A 9 16.28 4.39 36.42
N GLU A 10 17.50 4.01 36.80
CA GLU A 10 18.12 2.74 36.40
C GLU A 10 17.39 1.53 37.02
N GLU A 11 17.05 1.61 38.30
CA GLU A 11 16.28 0.55 38.95
C GLU A 11 14.90 0.38 38.32
N GLU A 12 14.21 1.48 38.02
CA GLU A 12 12.89 1.44 37.43
C GLU A 12 12.93 0.94 35.96
N ARG A 13 13.95 1.34 35.18
CA ARG A 13 14.20 0.77 33.85
C ARG A 13 14.41 -0.74 33.88
N SER A 14 15.18 -1.22 34.89
CA SER A 14 15.40 -2.66 35.05
C SER A 14 14.11 -3.39 35.46
N ARG A 15 13.24 -2.75 36.25
CA ARG A 15 12.00 -3.32 36.78
C ARG A 15 10.90 -3.43 35.72
N ILE A 16 10.68 -2.36 34.95
CA ILE A 16 9.53 -2.26 34.02
C ILE A 16 9.93 -2.39 32.56
N GLY A 17 11.23 -2.42 32.27
CA GLY A 17 11.81 -2.41 30.93
C GLY A 17 12.01 -1.01 30.37
N GLU A 18 13.07 -0.81 29.57
CA GLU A 18 13.48 0.47 28.97
C GLU A 18 12.31 1.18 28.28
N GLU A 19 11.56 0.46 27.55
CA GLU A 19 10.48 0.91 26.72
C GLU A 19 9.29 1.44 27.53
N ARG A 20 8.91 0.74 28.58
CA ARG A 20 7.85 1.17 29.49
C ARG A 20 8.28 2.36 30.34
N PHE A 21 9.57 2.41 30.71
CA PHE A 21 10.15 3.53 31.43
C PHE A 21 10.07 4.84 30.62
N ARG A 22 10.47 4.81 29.35
CA ARG A 22 10.40 5.99 28.45
C ARG A 22 8.97 6.52 28.34
N ARG A 23 8.01 5.62 28.22
CA ARG A 23 6.59 5.98 28.13
C ARG A 23 6.06 6.64 29.39
N GLU A 24 6.34 6.05 30.55
CA GLU A 24 5.71 6.46 31.79
C GLU A 24 6.45 7.62 32.48
N HIS A 25 7.74 7.77 32.23
CA HIS A 25 8.58 8.71 32.97
C HIS A 25 9.26 9.77 32.09
N GLU A 26 9.52 9.51 30.83
CA GLU A 26 10.15 10.48 29.92
C GLU A 26 9.12 11.13 28.98
N CYS A 27 7.83 10.81 29.13
CA CYS A 27 6.75 11.30 28.26
C CYS A 27 7.05 11.13 26.78
N GLU A 28 7.93 10.20 26.44
CA GLU A 28 8.08 9.78 25.06
C GLU A 28 6.76 9.14 24.65
N PHE A 29 6.06 9.79 23.74
CA PHE A 29 4.99 9.14 22.98
C PHE A 29 5.64 8.09 22.07
N ILE A 30 6.15 7.04 22.69
CA ILE A 30 6.40 5.80 21.95
C ILE A 30 5.00 5.38 21.54
N ILE A 31 4.71 5.57 20.27
CA ILE A 31 3.51 5.01 19.65
C ILE A 31 3.66 3.51 19.81
N TYR A 32 3.23 3.02 20.97
CA TYR A 32 3.05 1.62 21.19
C TYR A 32 1.86 1.20 20.38
N ASN A 33 2.18 0.29 19.68
CA ASN A 33 1.43 -0.83 19.28
C ASN A 33 1.02 -0.81 17.85
N GLU A 34 1.59 -1.81 17.29
CA GLU A 34 0.87 -2.53 16.30
C GLU A 34 0.55 -1.67 15.09
N THR A 35 1.44 -0.68 14.79
CA THR A 35 1.44 -0.12 13.44
C THR A 35 1.62 -1.26 12.46
N LEU A 36 0.87 -1.22 11.38
CA LEU A 36 0.98 -2.25 10.33
C LEU A 36 2.43 -2.46 9.88
N ILE A 37 3.18 -1.38 9.75
CA ILE A 37 4.58 -1.37 9.33
C ILE A 37 5.48 -1.21 10.56
N ASP A 38 6.62 -1.88 10.56
CA ASP A 38 7.63 -1.71 11.61
C ASP A 38 8.02 -0.24 11.80
N SER A 39 8.13 0.20 13.05
CA SER A 39 8.37 1.60 13.40
C SER A 39 9.74 2.11 12.94
N LEU A 40 10.76 1.27 12.93
CA LEU A 40 12.09 1.63 12.42
C LEU A 40 12.03 1.83 10.91
N LYS A 41 11.25 0.99 10.20
CA LYS A 41 11.02 1.14 8.78
C LYS A 41 10.28 2.44 8.46
N LEU A 42 9.24 2.77 9.24
CA LEU A 42 8.51 4.04 9.09
C LEU A 42 9.39 5.27 9.39
N ALA A 43 10.35 5.15 10.30
CA ALA A 43 11.25 6.24 10.66
C ALA A 43 12.23 6.60 9.54
N VAL A 44 12.62 5.64 8.69
CA VAL A 44 13.55 5.86 7.58
C VAL A 44 12.87 6.30 6.28
N LEU A 45 11.55 6.22 6.19
CA LEU A 45 10.81 6.73 5.05
C LEU A 45 10.94 8.26 4.96
N LYS A 46 11.45 8.73 3.82
CA LYS A 46 11.66 10.17 3.58
C LYS A 46 10.64 10.67 2.55
N PRO A 47 9.79 11.64 2.93
CA PRO A 47 8.89 12.25 1.97
C PRO A 47 9.68 13.04 0.91
N VAL A 48 9.08 13.16 -0.26
CA VAL A 48 9.58 13.96 -1.37
C VAL A 48 8.56 15.05 -1.66
N ASP A 49 9.01 16.25 -1.96
CA ASP A 49 8.11 17.32 -2.40
C ASP A 49 7.56 17.01 -3.79
N ALA A 50 6.30 17.40 -4.02
CA ALA A 50 5.69 17.21 -5.31
C ALA A 50 6.46 18.02 -6.38
N LEU A 51 6.83 17.34 -7.48
CA LEU A 51 7.50 17.96 -8.62
C LEU A 51 6.60 19.03 -9.25
N TYR A 52 5.31 18.74 -9.38
CA TYR A 52 4.29 19.68 -9.83
C TYR A 52 2.91 19.28 -9.30
N LYS A 53 1.93 20.17 -9.48
CA LYS A 53 0.53 19.91 -9.14
C LYS A 53 -0.35 20.16 -10.37
N MET A 54 -1.35 19.30 -10.53
CA MET A 54 -2.45 19.48 -11.46
C MET A 54 -3.74 19.59 -10.64
N GLY A 55 -4.21 20.80 -10.43
CA GLY A 55 -5.23 21.08 -9.42
C GLY A 55 -4.74 20.66 -8.03
N GLN A 56 -5.42 19.71 -7.40
CA GLN A 56 -5.04 19.14 -6.10
C GLN A 56 -4.22 17.85 -6.22
N VAL A 57 -4.07 17.29 -7.42
CA VAL A 57 -3.22 16.13 -7.67
C VAL A 57 -1.76 16.52 -7.50
N ARG A 58 -1.05 15.79 -6.67
CA ARG A 58 0.39 15.96 -6.42
C ARG A 58 1.15 14.92 -7.24
N TRP A 59 2.01 15.38 -8.14
CA TRP A 59 2.87 14.53 -8.95
C TRP A 59 4.30 14.58 -8.40
N TYR A 60 4.84 13.42 -8.02
CA TYR A 60 6.22 13.26 -7.52
C TYR A 60 7.20 12.95 -8.65
N LYS A 61 6.69 12.39 -9.74
CA LYS A 61 7.43 12.04 -10.95
C LYS A 61 6.56 12.30 -12.17
N ARG A 62 7.16 12.66 -13.29
CA ARG A 62 6.44 12.70 -14.57
C ARG A 62 6.25 11.29 -15.10
N PRO A 63 5.07 10.96 -15.65
CA PRO A 63 4.90 9.72 -16.38
C PRO A 63 5.88 9.59 -17.55
N SER A 64 6.14 8.38 -17.98
CA SER A 64 7.02 8.08 -19.13
C SER A 64 6.45 7.00 -20.05
N ALA A 65 6.82 7.04 -21.34
CA ALA A 65 6.25 6.22 -22.40
C ALA A 65 6.44 4.71 -22.20
N ASP A 66 7.57 4.29 -21.62
CA ASP A 66 7.92 2.85 -21.55
C ASP A 66 7.44 2.17 -20.26
N LYS A 67 6.61 2.85 -19.47
CA LYS A 67 6.18 2.36 -18.16
C LYS A 67 4.70 2.00 -18.17
N MET A 68 4.36 1.08 -17.28
CA MET A 68 2.98 0.75 -16.93
C MET A 68 2.60 1.50 -15.65
N TYR A 69 1.32 1.80 -15.50
CA TYR A 69 0.81 2.53 -14.33
C TYR A 69 -0.40 1.84 -13.73
N VAL A 70 -0.50 1.92 -12.41
CA VAL A 70 -1.66 1.50 -11.63
C VAL A 70 -2.29 2.73 -11.00
N VAL A 71 -3.58 2.90 -11.17
CA VAL A 71 -4.38 3.98 -10.57
C VAL A 71 -5.52 3.37 -9.78
N SER A 72 -5.60 3.66 -8.49
CA SER A 72 -6.67 3.20 -7.59
C SER A 72 -7.40 4.38 -6.98
N LEU A 73 -8.72 4.34 -6.98
CA LEU A 73 -9.59 5.29 -6.28
C LEU A 73 -10.26 4.59 -5.10
N ASP A 74 -10.08 5.14 -3.92
CA ASP A 74 -10.90 4.89 -2.74
C ASP A 74 -11.90 6.05 -2.60
N PRO A 75 -13.18 5.86 -2.92
CA PRO A 75 -14.15 6.94 -2.96
C PRO A 75 -14.79 7.21 -1.60
N SER A 76 -15.14 8.48 -1.36
CA SER A 76 -15.92 8.89 -0.19
C SER A 76 -17.19 9.65 -0.59
N ALA A 77 -18.08 9.89 0.37
CA ALA A 77 -19.30 10.63 0.13
C ALA A 77 -19.09 12.12 -0.20
N GLY A 78 -17.89 12.67 0.01
CA GLY A 78 -17.58 14.07 -0.24
C GLY A 78 -18.28 15.05 0.70
N THR A 79 -18.70 14.60 1.87
CA THR A 79 -19.45 15.39 2.85
C THR A 79 -18.58 16.16 3.83
N GLY A 80 -17.24 15.95 3.77
CA GLY A 80 -16.25 16.59 4.62
C GLY A 80 -15.80 15.76 5.83
N SER A 81 -16.35 14.56 6.01
CA SER A 81 -15.95 13.59 7.03
C SER A 81 -14.72 12.80 6.56
N ASP A 82 -14.94 11.86 5.66
CA ASP A 82 -13.88 10.99 5.15
C ASP A 82 -13.32 11.54 3.83
N ASN A 83 -12.04 11.32 3.58
CA ASN A 83 -11.45 11.71 2.30
C ASN A 83 -11.74 10.65 1.23
N ALA A 84 -11.88 11.10 -0.02
CA ALA A 84 -11.60 10.24 -1.15
C ALA A 84 -10.11 10.34 -1.49
N ALA A 85 -9.51 9.23 -1.88
CA ALA A 85 -8.08 9.17 -2.18
C ALA A 85 -7.79 8.45 -3.50
N ILE A 86 -6.80 8.95 -4.24
CA ILE A 86 -6.26 8.29 -5.43
C ILE A 86 -4.77 8.06 -5.23
N GLN A 87 -4.31 6.87 -5.55
CA GLN A 87 -2.90 6.52 -5.61
C GLN A 87 -2.49 6.15 -7.03
N VAL A 88 -1.29 6.55 -7.42
CA VAL A 88 -0.69 6.21 -8.71
C VAL A 88 0.67 5.58 -8.49
N LEU A 89 0.84 4.35 -8.96
CA LEU A 89 2.11 3.63 -8.94
C LEU A 89 2.63 3.41 -10.36
N GLU A 90 3.95 3.55 -10.54
CA GLU A 90 4.66 3.14 -11.75
C GLU A 90 5.09 1.67 -11.63
N LEU A 91 4.92 0.88 -12.68
CA LEU A 91 5.36 -0.49 -12.76
C LEU A 91 6.49 -0.68 -13.79
N PRO A 92 7.38 -1.66 -13.59
CA PRO A 92 7.42 -2.63 -12.49
C PRO A 92 8.07 -2.10 -11.20
N SER A 93 8.58 -0.87 -11.17
CA SER A 93 9.36 -0.30 -10.06
C SER A 93 8.58 -0.12 -8.75
N MET A 94 7.24 -0.14 -8.80
CA MET A 94 6.33 0.10 -7.68
C MET A 94 6.59 1.45 -6.95
N ASN A 95 7.07 2.46 -7.66
CA ASN A 95 7.25 3.80 -7.09
C ASN A 95 5.96 4.60 -7.16
N GLN A 96 5.62 5.29 -6.08
CA GLN A 96 4.53 6.25 -6.06
C GLN A 96 4.85 7.43 -6.99
N VAL A 97 3.98 7.69 -7.95
CA VAL A 97 4.15 8.74 -8.96
C VAL A 97 3.26 9.94 -8.68
N ALA A 98 2.06 9.70 -8.22
CA ALA A 98 1.13 10.77 -7.86
C ALA A 98 0.15 10.31 -6.79
N GLU A 99 -0.48 11.30 -6.16
CA GLU A 99 -1.60 11.11 -5.25
C GLU A 99 -2.60 12.25 -5.34
N TRP A 100 -3.83 11.96 -4.93
CA TRP A 100 -4.86 12.94 -4.68
C TRP A 100 -5.65 12.54 -3.44
N CYS A 101 -6.07 13.53 -2.62
CA CYS A 101 -6.85 13.30 -1.43
C CYS A 101 -7.70 14.53 -1.12
N HIS A 102 -9.02 14.35 -0.95
CA HIS A 102 -9.93 15.44 -0.62
C HIS A 102 -11.26 14.95 -0.04
N ASN A 103 -11.82 15.68 0.95
CA ASN A 103 -13.01 15.23 1.67
C ASN A 103 -14.33 15.92 1.25
N LYS A 104 -14.28 16.92 0.37
CA LYS A 104 -15.47 17.69 -0.07
C LYS A 104 -15.79 17.58 -1.56
N THR A 105 -15.02 16.78 -2.29
CA THR A 105 -15.28 16.56 -3.71
C THR A 105 -16.42 15.55 -3.86
N PRO A 106 -17.53 15.90 -4.56
CA PRO A 106 -18.58 14.95 -4.84
C PRO A 106 -18.08 13.80 -5.72
N ILE A 107 -18.81 12.69 -5.73
CA ILE A 107 -18.38 11.43 -6.40
C ILE A 107 -18.07 11.66 -7.88
N GLU A 108 -18.89 12.45 -8.59
CA GLU A 108 -18.63 12.81 -9.99
C GLU A 108 -17.29 13.54 -10.16
N GLY A 109 -16.97 14.41 -9.21
CA GLY A 109 -15.68 15.13 -9.18
C GLY A 109 -14.49 14.20 -8.90
N GLN A 110 -14.68 13.21 -8.03
CA GLN A 110 -13.65 12.18 -7.75
C GLN A 110 -13.35 11.33 -9.00
N VAL A 111 -14.40 10.85 -9.68
CA VAL A 111 -14.28 10.08 -10.92
C VAL A 111 -13.67 10.95 -12.04
N LYS A 112 -14.05 12.22 -12.14
CA LYS A 112 -13.45 13.17 -13.08
C LYS A 112 -11.95 13.37 -12.79
N THR A 113 -11.55 13.53 -11.53
CA THR A 113 -10.14 13.64 -11.16
C THR A 113 -9.34 12.39 -11.53
N MET A 114 -9.92 11.20 -11.33
CA MET A 114 -9.30 9.95 -11.77
C MET A 114 -9.13 9.95 -13.30
N MET A 115 -10.15 10.33 -14.06
CA MET A 115 -10.09 10.41 -15.52
C MET A 115 -9.01 11.41 -16.00
N GLU A 116 -8.88 12.56 -15.34
CA GLU A 116 -7.82 13.54 -15.62
C GLU A 116 -6.43 12.96 -15.38
N ILE A 117 -6.23 12.20 -14.31
CA ILE A 117 -4.97 11.49 -14.01
C ILE A 117 -4.66 10.46 -15.09
N LEU A 118 -5.64 9.63 -15.47
CA LEU A 118 -5.48 8.62 -16.52
C LEU A 118 -5.12 9.26 -17.87
N THR A 119 -5.78 10.37 -18.20
CA THR A 119 -5.52 11.14 -19.42
C THR A 119 -4.11 11.74 -19.41
N GLU A 120 -3.67 12.29 -18.29
CA GLU A 120 -2.31 12.80 -18.13
C GLU A 120 -1.28 11.70 -18.40
N ILE A 121 -1.45 10.53 -17.78
CA ILE A 121 -0.56 9.38 -17.97
C ILE A 121 -0.55 8.93 -19.43
N GLN A 122 -1.72 8.86 -20.09
CA GLN A 122 -1.84 8.51 -21.50
C GLN A 122 -1.13 9.51 -22.41
N ASN A 123 -1.23 10.82 -22.13
CA ASN A 123 -0.59 11.87 -22.91
C ASN A 123 0.94 11.78 -22.90
N TYR A 124 1.53 11.19 -21.83
CA TYR A 124 2.96 10.87 -21.79
C TYR A 124 3.32 9.59 -22.55
N GLY A 125 2.33 8.89 -23.15
CA GLY A 125 2.55 7.69 -23.97
C GLY A 125 2.85 6.44 -23.13
N ALA A 126 2.27 6.31 -21.97
CA ALA A 126 2.43 5.12 -21.12
C ALA A 126 2.18 3.83 -21.89
N LYS A 127 2.98 2.78 -21.63
CA LYS A 127 2.86 1.47 -22.27
C LYS A 127 1.50 0.84 -21.98
N GLU A 128 1.12 0.84 -20.70
CA GLU A 128 -0.16 0.31 -20.22
C GLU A 128 -0.63 1.12 -19.00
N ILE A 129 -1.93 1.23 -18.84
CA ILE A 129 -2.57 1.88 -17.70
C ILE A 129 -3.63 0.92 -17.17
N TYR A 130 -3.50 0.54 -15.91
CA TYR A 130 -4.47 -0.26 -15.17
C TYR A 130 -5.11 0.60 -14.10
N TRP A 131 -6.44 0.59 -14.01
CA TRP A 131 -7.12 1.38 -13.00
C TRP A 131 -8.27 0.62 -12.36
N THR A 132 -8.64 1.03 -11.15
CA THR A 132 -9.79 0.47 -10.44
C THR A 132 -10.38 1.47 -9.45
N VAL A 133 -11.57 1.13 -8.96
CA VAL A 133 -12.25 1.80 -7.85
C VAL A 133 -12.49 0.77 -6.76
N GLU A 134 -12.29 1.16 -5.50
CA GLU A 134 -12.73 0.35 -4.38
C GLU A 134 -14.25 0.22 -4.41
N ASN A 135 -14.73 -1.02 -4.48
CA ASN A 135 -16.16 -1.32 -4.50
C ASN A 135 -16.64 -1.66 -3.07
N ASN A 136 -16.83 -0.61 -2.28
CA ASN A 136 -17.63 -0.63 -1.06
C ASN A 136 -19.02 0.00 -1.34
N SER A 137 -19.82 0.28 -0.30
CA SER A 137 -21.15 0.91 -0.47
C SER A 137 -21.12 2.25 -1.21
N ILE A 138 -20.10 3.07 -0.99
CA ILE A 138 -19.91 4.37 -1.67
C ILE A 138 -19.29 4.15 -3.05
N GLY A 139 -18.43 3.15 -3.20
CA GLY A 139 -17.81 2.76 -4.47
C GLY A 139 -18.83 2.35 -5.53
N GLU A 140 -19.96 1.78 -5.14
CA GLU A 140 -21.05 1.49 -6.08
C GLU A 140 -21.57 2.76 -6.77
N ALA A 141 -21.63 3.90 -6.05
CA ALA A 141 -22.03 5.16 -6.67
C ALA A 141 -20.98 5.66 -7.67
N ALA A 142 -19.68 5.53 -7.37
CA ALA A 142 -18.62 5.85 -8.32
C ALA A 142 -18.69 4.96 -9.58
N LEU A 143 -18.98 3.67 -9.41
CA LEU A 143 -19.19 2.74 -10.55
C LEU A 143 -20.41 3.11 -11.41
N VAL A 144 -21.47 3.68 -10.82
CA VAL A 144 -22.59 4.22 -11.58
C VAL A 144 -22.15 5.41 -12.42
N VAL A 145 -21.40 6.36 -11.84
CA VAL A 145 -20.86 7.51 -12.59
C VAL A 145 -19.95 7.07 -13.74
N ILE A 146 -19.06 6.09 -13.50
CA ILE A 146 -18.19 5.54 -14.55
C ILE A 146 -19.02 4.93 -15.69
N ARG A 147 -20.03 4.13 -15.36
CA ARG A 147 -20.93 3.52 -16.35
C ARG A 147 -21.67 4.59 -17.15
N ASP A 148 -22.19 5.61 -16.49
CA ASP A 148 -23.01 6.66 -17.13
C ASP A 148 -22.13 7.61 -17.98
N THR A 149 -20.84 7.75 -17.65
CA THR A 149 -19.83 8.46 -18.45
C THR A 149 -19.40 7.65 -19.67
N GLY A 150 -19.49 6.33 -19.61
CA GLY A 150 -18.95 5.38 -20.57
C GLY A 150 -17.58 4.90 -20.16
N GLU A 151 -17.49 3.65 -19.70
CA GLU A 151 -16.24 3.03 -19.22
C GLU A 151 -15.13 3.08 -20.27
N GLU A 152 -15.51 2.96 -21.54
CA GLU A 152 -14.61 3.01 -22.69
C GLU A 152 -13.99 4.38 -22.94
N THR A 153 -14.49 5.43 -22.31
CA THR A 153 -13.91 6.78 -22.41
C THR A 153 -12.71 6.98 -21.47
N PHE A 154 -12.53 6.09 -20.50
CA PHE A 154 -11.41 6.15 -19.57
C PHE A 154 -10.16 5.49 -20.17
N PRO A 155 -9.02 6.19 -20.21
CA PRO A 155 -7.78 5.59 -20.70
C PRO A 155 -7.35 4.36 -19.91
N GLY A 156 -6.91 3.32 -20.62
CA GLY A 156 -6.38 2.10 -20.03
C GLY A 156 -7.43 1.03 -19.72
N THR A 157 -7.04 0.05 -18.91
CA THR A 157 -7.83 -1.14 -18.60
C THR A 157 -8.42 -1.06 -17.19
N PHE A 158 -9.74 -1.13 -17.09
CA PHE A 158 -10.44 -1.24 -15.81
C PHE A 158 -10.29 -2.64 -15.23
N LEU A 159 -9.54 -2.78 -14.16
CA LEU A 159 -9.37 -4.05 -13.47
C LEU A 159 -10.48 -4.31 -12.43
N HIS A 160 -10.85 -5.57 -12.32
CA HIS A 160 -11.84 -6.06 -11.38
C HIS A 160 -11.24 -7.14 -10.49
N ASP A 161 -11.82 -7.36 -9.32
CA ASP A 161 -11.44 -8.47 -8.47
C ASP A 161 -11.49 -9.79 -9.26
N PRO A 162 -10.43 -10.61 -9.21
CA PRO A 162 -10.45 -11.90 -9.89
C PRO A 162 -11.54 -12.81 -9.34
N VAL A 163 -12.29 -13.44 -10.24
CA VAL A 163 -13.37 -14.38 -9.88
C VAL A 163 -12.75 -15.67 -9.36
N LYS A 164 -12.79 -15.89 -8.05
CA LYS A 164 -12.22 -17.09 -7.39
C LYS A 164 -13.11 -18.33 -7.53
N VAL A 165 -14.37 -18.19 -7.95
CA VAL A 165 -15.33 -19.30 -8.03
C VAL A 165 -15.97 -19.33 -9.40
N GLN A 166 -15.79 -20.44 -10.11
CA GLN A 166 -16.38 -20.67 -11.41
C GLN A 166 -17.92 -20.54 -11.36
N GLY A 167 -18.52 -19.74 -12.25
CA GLY A 167 -19.97 -19.51 -12.32
C GLY A 167 -20.50 -18.32 -11.52
N ARG A 168 -19.70 -17.63 -10.73
CA ARG A 168 -20.09 -16.33 -10.14
C ARG A 168 -19.75 -15.18 -11.08
N LYS A 169 -20.69 -14.23 -11.24
CA LYS A 169 -20.39 -12.95 -11.91
C LYS A 169 -19.37 -12.19 -11.06
N GLY A 170 -18.28 -11.73 -11.69
CA GLY A 170 -17.32 -10.82 -11.08
C GLY A 170 -18.01 -9.51 -10.67
N ARG A 171 -17.59 -8.93 -9.56
CA ARG A 171 -17.98 -7.57 -9.20
C ARG A 171 -17.08 -6.59 -9.95
N LYS A 172 -17.65 -5.46 -10.39
CA LYS A 172 -16.83 -4.37 -10.93
C LYS A 172 -16.01 -3.74 -9.81
N GLY A 173 -14.79 -3.31 -10.13
CA GLY A 173 -13.85 -2.76 -9.16
C GLY A 173 -13.27 -3.81 -8.20
N PHE A 174 -12.57 -3.35 -7.18
CA PHE A 174 -11.96 -4.18 -6.12
C PHE A 174 -12.75 -4.08 -4.83
N HIS A 175 -13.39 -5.17 -4.44
CA HIS A 175 -14.19 -5.19 -3.21
C HIS A 175 -13.31 -5.37 -1.97
N THR A 176 -13.49 -4.48 -0.98
CA THR A 176 -12.81 -4.58 0.31
C THR A 176 -13.76 -5.19 1.34
N SER A 177 -13.52 -6.45 1.66
CA SER A 177 -14.06 -7.17 2.82
C SER A 177 -13.01 -7.20 3.93
N SER A 178 -13.40 -7.57 5.15
CA SER A 178 -12.43 -7.74 6.25
C SER A 178 -11.26 -8.66 5.86
N LYS A 179 -11.53 -9.73 5.12
CA LYS A 179 -10.51 -10.67 4.64
C LYS A 179 -9.58 -10.02 3.62
N THR A 180 -10.11 -9.38 2.57
CA THR A 180 -9.32 -8.77 1.51
C THR A 180 -8.58 -7.52 1.99
N LYS A 181 -9.10 -6.82 3.01
CA LYS A 181 -8.37 -5.73 3.70
C LYS A 181 -7.13 -6.28 4.41
N ILE A 182 -7.25 -7.37 5.17
CA ILE A 182 -6.10 -7.99 5.85
C ILE A 182 -5.08 -8.51 4.83
N GLU A 183 -5.52 -9.19 3.77
CA GLU A 183 -4.64 -9.64 2.68
C GLU A 183 -3.86 -8.47 2.07
N GLY A 184 -4.53 -7.34 1.80
CA GLY A 184 -3.91 -6.12 1.30
C GLY A 184 -2.96 -5.47 2.31
N CYS A 185 -3.31 -5.48 3.60
CA CYS A 185 -2.42 -5.01 4.68
C CYS A 185 -1.12 -5.84 4.73
N ILE A 186 -1.21 -7.16 4.60
CA ILE A 186 -0.03 -8.03 4.54
C ILE A 186 0.81 -7.72 3.30
N GLN A 187 0.19 -7.44 2.17
CA GLN A 187 0.90 -7.11 0.93
C GLN A 187 1.65 -5.77 1.04
N ILE A 188 0.99 -4.69 1.46
CA ILE A 188 1.64 -3.38 1.60
C ILE A 188 2.77 -3.44 2.63
N LYS A 189 2.56 -4.14 3.77
CA LYS A 189 3.61 -4.40 4.77
C LYS A 189 4.83 -5.03 4.12
N ARG A 190 4.63 -6.16 3.42
CA ARG A 190 5.72 -6.88 2.75
C ARG A 190 6.45 -5.99 1.75
N TYR A 191 5.73 -5.22 0.92
CA TYR A 191 6.36 -4.38 -0.10
C TYR A 191 7.17 -3.23 0.50
N ILE A 192 6.70 -2.62 1.59
CA ILE A 192 7.44 -1.55 2.28
C ILE A 192 8.66 -2.13 3.02
N GLU A 193 8.48 -3.21 3.78
CA GLU A 193 9.56 -3.80 4.58
C GLU A 193 10.67 -4.41 3.71
N GLN A 194 10.33 -4.84 2.48
CA GLN A 194 11.29 -5.33 1.49
C GLN A 194 11.81 -4.26 0.52
N ASP A 195 11.62 -2.96 0.79
CA ASP A 195 12.04 -1.84 -0.07
C ASP A 195 11.54 -1.92 -1.53
N LYS A 196 10.41 -2.61 -1.76
CA LYS A 196 9.81 -2.74 -3.09
C LYS A 196 8.87 -1.59 -3.44
N LEU A 197 8.17 -1.04 -2.45
CA LEU A 197 7.24 0.06 -2.63
C LEU A 197 7.91 1.38 -2.25
N GLY A 198 8.18 2.21 -3.26
CA GLY A 198 8.71 3.56 -3.06
C GLY A 198 7.59 4.54 -2.73
N ILE A 199 7.63 5.13 -1.53
CA ILE A 199 6.64 6.10 -1.05
C ILE A 199 7.25 7.49 -1.05
N CYS A 200 6.58 8.44 -1.71
CA CYS A 200 6.98 9.85 -1.81
C CYS A 200 6.13 10.76 -0.91
N SER A 201 4.89 10.40 -0.68
CA SER A 201 3.90 11.25 0.01
C SER A 201 4.17 11.40 1.49
N LYS A 202 4.31 12.66 1.95
CA LYS A 202 4.34 13.00 3.37
C LYS A 202 3.03 12.63 4.08
N ALA A 203 1.89 12.81 3.40
CA ALA A 203 0.57 12.53 3.96
C ALA A 203 0.38 11.03 4.14
N LEU A 204 0.68 10.21 3.12
CA LEU A 204 0.62 8.75 3.20
C LEU A 204 1.57 8.20 4.29
N ILE A 205 2.80 8.73 4.40
CA ILE A 205 3.72 8.35 5.49
C ILE A 205 3.12 8.71 6.86
N GLY A 206 2.43 9.86 6.95
CA GLY A 206 1.71 10.27 8.16
C GLY A 206 0.62 9.27 8.54
N GLU A 207 -0.24 8.89 7.59
CA GLU A 207 -1.30 7.89 7.82
C GLU A 207 -0.73 6.52 8.19
N LEU A 208 0.34 6.05 7.53
CA LEU A 208 1.00 4.79 7.87
C LEU A 208 1.52 4.75 9.32
N LYS A 209 1.96 5.89 9.87
CA LYS A 209 2.41 6.00 11.27
C LYS A 209 1.28 5.89 12.28
N THR A 210 0.06 6.17 11.87
CA THR A 210 -1.14 6.09 12.72
C THR A 210 -2.06 4.93 12.33
N PHE A 211 -1.67 4.11 11.35
CA PHE A 211 -2.43 2.95 10.90
C PHE A 211 -2.09 1.73 11.74
N VAL A 212 -2.97 1.43 12.69
CA VAL A 212 -2.74 0.48 13.79
C VAL A 212 -3.72 -0.69 13.77
N ALA A 213 -3.38 -1.77 14.46
CA ALA A 213 -4.29 -2.88 14.69
C ALA A 213 -5.53 -2.43 15.47
N ARG A 214 -6.71 -2.82 15.00
CA ARG A 214 -8.01 -2.60 15.64
C ARG A 214 -8.84 -3.89 15.59
N GLY A 215 -8.90 -4.59 16.71
CA GLY A 215 -9.52 -5.91 16.74
C GLY A 215 -8.81 -6.87 15.79
N ASN A 216 -9.55 -7.44 14.84
CA ASN A 216 -9.00 -8.37 13.85
C ASN A 216 -8.63 -7.70 12.52
N SER A 217 -8.40 -6.38 12.50
CA SER A 217 -8.07 -5.62 11.28
C SER A 217 -7.12 -4.47 11.60
N PHE A 218 -6.87 -3.59 10.64
CA PHE A 218 -6.08 -2.37 10.77
C PHE A 218 -6.93 -1.17 10.36
N ALA A 219 -6.72 -0.03 11.01
CA ALA A 219 -7.37 1.23 10.67
C ALA A 219 -6.56 2.40 11.26
N GLY A 220 -6.86 3.63 10.83
CA GLY A 220 -6.35 4.84 11.45
C GLY A 220 -6.70 4.90 12.95
N GLN A 221 -5.83 5.49 13.75
CA GLN A 221 -6.13 5.81 15.16
C GLN A 221 -7.37 6.72 15.23
N PRO A 222 -8.10 6.73 16.36
CA PRO A 222 -9.25 7.63 16.51
C PRO A 222 -8.88 9.09 16.24
N GLY A 223 -9.55 9.70 15.25
CA GLY A 223 -9.29 11.06 14.81
C GLY A 223 -8.25 11.20 13.68
N GLU A 224 -7.61 10.13 13.28
CA GLU A 224 -6.67 10.10 12.16
C GLU A 224 -7.31 9.46 10.91
N SER A 225 -6.89 9.93 9.73
CA SER A 225 -7.31 9.39 8.43
C SER A 225 -6.50 8.15 8.05
N ASP A 226 -7.11 7.26 7.25
CA ASP A 226 -6.44 6.11 6.62
C ASP A 226 -6.77 5.97 5.13
N ASP A 227 -7.36 6.98 4.52
CA ASP A 227 -7.89 6.95 3.15
C ASP A 227 -6.78 6.75 2.09
N LEU A 228 -5.64 7.44 2.24
CA LEU A 228 -4.48 7.26 1.37
C LEU A 228 -3.88 5.86 1.51
N VAL A 229 -3.87 5.32 2.74
CA VAL A 229 -3.42 3.93 2.99
C VAL A 229 -4.40 2.95 2.35
N MET A 230 -5.71 3.18 2.45
CA MET A 230 -6.72 2.31 1.83
C MET A 230 -6.61 2.31 0.30
N ALA A 231 -6.48 3.47 -0.33
CA ALA A 231 -6.23 3.56 -1.77
C ALA A 231 -4.93 2.83 -2.16
N MET A 232 -3.84 2.95 -1.36
CA MET A 232 -2.59 2.24 -1.60
C MET A 232 -2.72 0.73 -1.43
N ILE A 233 -3.52 0.27 -0.46
CA ILE A 233 -3.84 -1.17 -0.30
C ILE A 233 -4.53 -1.71 -1.54
N VAL A 234 -5.49 -0.97 -2.11
CA VAL A 234 -6.15 -1.35 -3.37
C VAL A 234 -5.14 -1.41 -4.51
N ALA A 235 -4.26 -0.40 -4.64
CA ALA A 235 -3.18 -0.40 -5.65
C ALA A 235 -2.26 -1.63 -5.51
N CYS A 236 -1.84 -1.97 -4.29
CA CYS A 236 -0.98 -3.15 -4.05
C CYS A 236 -1.70 -4.47 -4.40
N ARG A 237 -3.01 -4.57 -4.17
CA ARG A 237 -3.82 -5.72 -4.59
C ARG A 237 -3.88 -5.82 -6.12
N MET A 238 -4.04 -4.68 -6.82
CA MET A 238 -3.95 -4.64 -8.29
C MET A 238 -2.59 -5.13 -8.77
N VAL A 239 -1.49 -4.63 -8.19
CA VAL A 239 -0.12 -5.07 -8.54
C VAL A 239 0.02 -6.57 -8.40
N SER A 240 -0.47 -7.16 -7.31
CA SER A 240 -0.43 -8.61 -7.11
C SER A 240 -1.27 -9.37 -8.16
N TYR A 241 -2.35 -8.80 -8.64
CA TYR A 241 -3.15 -9.38 -9.72
C TYR A 241 -2.44 -9.24 -11.08
N ILE A 242 -1.91 -8.07 -11.39
CA ILE A 242 -1.14 -7.81 -12.62
C ILE A 242 0.07 -8.74 -12.70
N ALA A 243 0.75 -9.01 -11.59
CA ALA A 243 1.85 -9.97 -11.53
C ALA A 243 1.47 -11.41 -11.96
N THR A 244 0.19 -11.74 -12.07
CA THR A 244 -0.23 -13.06 -12.58
C THR A 244 -0.17 -13.17 -14.10
N PHE A 245 0.00 -12.07 -14.85
CA PHE A 245 0.04 -12.04 -16.31
C PHE A 245 1.11 -11.10 -16.90
N GLU A 246 1.81 -10.30 -16.09
CA GLU A 246 2.92 -9.43 -16.49
C GLU A 246 4.22 -9.93 -15.84
N ASP A 247 5.10 -10.54 -16.64
CA ASP A 247 6.34 -11.19 -16.15
C ASP A 247 7.30 -10.23 -15.46
N ASP A 248 7.42 -8.99 -15.93
CA ASP A 248 8.27 -7.97 -15.33
C ASP A 248 7.78 -7.62 -13.92
N VAL A 249 6.46 -7.51 -13.73
CA VAL A 249 5.83 -7.24 -12.44
C VAL A 249 5.95 -8.45 -11.53
N PHE A 250 5.72 -9.67 -12.07
CA PHE A 250 5.90 -10.92 -11.34
C PHE A 250 7.32 -11.01 -10.76
N THR A 251 8.34 -10.70 -11.56
CA THR A 251 9.74 -10.75 -11.13
C THR A 251 10.00 -9.82 -9.95
N VAL A 252 9.54 -8.56 -9.99
CA VAL A 252 9.73 -7.59 -8.90
C VAL A 252 8.96 -7.99 -7.65
N VAL A 253 7.70 -8.39 -7.79
CA VAL A 253 6.85 -8.81 -6.67
C VAL A 253 7.43 -10.01 -5.92
N ASN A 254 8.02 -10.97 -6.64
CA ASN A 254 8.50 -12.23 -6.09
C ASN A 254 10.03 -12.27 -5.85
N SER A 255 10.80 -11.25 -6.31
CA SER A 255 12.22 -11.19 -5.99
C SER A 255 12.40 -11.13 -4.46
N THR A 256 13.31 -11.94 -3.95
CA THR A 256 13.80 -11.78 -2.58
C THR A 256 14.92 -10.74 -2.65
N ILE A 257 14.74 -9.56 -2.06
CA ILE A 257 15.82 -8.59 -1.96
C ILE A 257 16.85 -9.19 -0.99
N GLY A 258 18.01 -9.55 -1.59
CA GLY A 258 19.31 -9.70 -0.97
C GLY A 258 19.37 -10.37 0.41
N LEU A 259 19.38 -11.70 0.43
CA LEU A 259 20.48 -12.34 1.13
C LEU A 259 21.65 -12.27 0.13
N GLU A 260 22.56 -11.33 0.31
CA GLU A 260 23.90 -11.45 -0.25
C GLU A 260 24.35 -12.86 0.09
N LYS A 261 24.59 -13.68 -0.95
CA LYS A 261 25.37 -14.87 -0.77
C LYS A 261 26.73 -14.33 -0.31
N GLU A 262 27.01 -14.43 0.98
CA GLU A 262 28.40 -14.54 1.39
C GLU A 262 28.96 -15.67 0.54
N ASP A 263 29.93 -15.33 -0.33
CA ASP A 263 30.74 -16.29 -1.01
C ASP A 263 31.54 -17.05 0.06
N GLY A 264 30.85 -18.02 0.65
CA GLY A 264 31.40 -19.01 1.57
C GLY A 264 31.86 -20.19 0.76
N ASP A 265 33.16 -20.19 0.50
CA ASP A 265 34.04 -21.32 0.34
C ASP A 265 33.35 -22.64 -0.03
N SER A 266 33.46 -23.01 -1.31
CA SER A 266 33.14 -24.32 -1.84
C SER A 266 34.17 -25.35 -1.38
N GLY A 267 33.97 -25.90 -0.19
CA GLY A 267 34.60 -27.17 0.19
C GLY A 267 33.89 -28.32 -0.51
N PRO A 268 34.62 -29.37 -0.91
CA PRO A 268 34.04 -30.49 -1.66
C PRO A 268 33.15 -31.32 -0.71
N TYR A 269 31.87 -31.39 -0.98
CA TYR A 269 31.01 -32.40 -0.37
C TYR A 269 31.04 -33.66 -1.21
N ASP A 270 31.48 -34.72 -0.52
CA ASP A 270 31.52 -36.10 -0.99
C ASP A 270 30.16 -36.63 -1.44
N GLU A 271 30.22 -37.42 -2.51
CA GLU A 271 29.21 -38.39 -2.91
C GLU A 271 28.79 -39.26 -1.72
N PHE A 272 27.53 -39.18 -1.31
CA PHE A 272 26.78 -40.30 -0.72
C PHE A 272 25.30 -39.85 -0.52
N ASP A 273 24.45 -40.22 -1.44
CA ASP A 273 23.07 -40.64 -1.12
C ASP A 273 22.49 -41.44 -2.29
N GLU A 274 22.65 -42.74 -2.21
CA GLU A 274 21.80 -43.69 -2.95
C GLU A 274 20.42 -43.78 -2.25
N PRO A 275 19.32 -43.83 -3.00
CA PRO A 275 17.98 -43.98 -2.41
C PRO A 275 17.78 -45.38 -1.86
N MET A 276 17.39 -45.50 -0.61
CA MET A 276 17.01 -46.74 0.05
C MET A 276 15.76 -47.33 -0.60
N PRO A 277 15.76 -48.66 -0.87
CA PRO A 277 14.60 -49.35 -1.43
C PRO A 277 13.49 -49.50 -0.38
N ILE A 278 12.27 -49.15 -0.74
CA ILE A 278 11.05 -49.42 0.04
C ILE A 278 10.80 -50.94 0.00
N GLY A 279 11.09 -51.60 1.09
CA GLY A 279 10.69 -53.01 1.32
C GLY A 279 9.27 -53.05 1.85
N PHE A 280 8.44 -53.86 1.19
CA PHE A 280 7.12 -54.29 1.65
C PHE A 280 7.20 -55.02 2.98
N LEU A 281 6.32 -54.63 3.93
CA LEU A 281 5.51 -55.54 4.72
C LEU A 281 4.29 -54.79 5.27
#